data_5040d5940c06bed9703a24cd1c91b514
#
_entry.id   5040d5940c06bed9703a24cd1c91b514
#
_cell.length_a   1.000
_cell.length_b   1.000
_cell.length_c   1.000
_cell.angle_alpha   90.00
_cell.angle_beta   90.00
_cell.angle_gamma   90.00
#
_symmetry.space_group_name_H-M   'P 1'
#
loop_
_entity.id
_entity.type
_entity.pdbx_description
1 polymer ?
#
loop_
_entity_poly.entity_id
_entity_poly.type
_entity_poly.pdbx_seq_one_letter_code
_entity_poly.pdbx_strand_id
1 'polypeptide(L)'
;MISRRSLIAIAISLALLILMLWVADIGSIDLAVVRPFLLLPALTAYLVVLVLRGALYCQLAGSGESGLRRWVKLAGRHQFVFILAPSGVGDLVFPLLAGRMVGLAVAPAVTLIAVARLRDVCAVLGLGCAGLAATGHMPLLCGAAAIACFAALYFIDITLSLAGRLIHRLRNLPETDIATPANRAPAAALTLALWLAASLGVAAGFAAAGRPLSLFEAWVMLAGLNVAGALALSLAGLGVAEAGAAGVLVFLGLPLTEAVANALVARPILLLCNVAASGLVEGFSRITRMAR
;
A
#
# COMPACT_ATOMS: atom_id res chain seq x y z
N MET A 1 12.03 0.60 25.96
CA MET A 1 11.73 -0.80 26.35
C MET A 1 10.85 -1.42 25.29
N ILE A 2 11.27 -2.54 24.69
CA ILE A 2 10.47 -3.30 23.71
C ILE A 2 9.34 -4.00 24.48
N SER A 3 8.09 -3.85 24.03
CA SER A 3 6.95 -4.49 24.70
C SER A 3 6.99 -6.01 24.53
N ARG A 4 6.43 -6.78 25.49
CA ARG A 4 6.29 -8.23 25.39
C ARG A 4 5.55 -8.65 24.10
N ARG A 5 4.57 -7.86 23.66
CA ARG A 5 3.83 -8.08 22.40
C ARG A 5 4.74 -7.94 21.19
N SER A 6 5.63 -6.93 21.18
CA SER A 6 6.59 -6.74 20.08
C SER A 6 7.59 -7.90 19.98
N LEU A 7 8.06 -8.42 21.12
CA LEU A 7 8.96 -9.59 21.14
C LEU A 7 8.27 -10.84 20.59
N ILE A 8 7.03 -11.09 20.96
CA ILE A 8 6.24 -12.23 20.44
C ILE A 8 6.04 -12.07 18.92
N ALA A 9 5.69 -10.88 18.45
CA ALA A 9 5.51 -10.63 17.02
C ALA A 9 6.80 -10.85 16.21
N ILE A 10 7.94 -10.40 16.72
CA ILE A 10 9.25 -10.62 16.10
C ILE A 10 9.57 -12.13 16.08
N ALA A 11 9.34 -12.85 17.19
CA ALA A 11 9.59 -14.28 17.28
C ALA A 11 8.73 -15.07 16.28
N ILE A 12 7.44 -14.75 16.17
CA ILE A 12 6.53 -15.39 15.19
C ILE A 12 7.02 -15.10 13.75
N SER A 13 7.41 -13.88 13.45
CA SER A 13 7.89 -13.48 12.11
C SER A 13 9.18 -14.19 11.73
N LEU A 14 10.12 -14.31 12.67
CA LEU A 14 11.36 -15.07 12.46
C LEU A 14 11.08 -16.55 12.29
N ALA A 15 10.19 -17.12 13.09
CA ALA A 15 9.80 -18.52 12.97
C ALA A 15 9.14 -18.81 11.60
N LEU A 16 8.26 -17.93 11.14
CA LEU A 16 7.66 -18.03 9.80
C LEU A 16 8.73 -17.94 8.70
N LEU A 17 9.66 -17.00 8.81
CA LEU A 17 10.74 -16.86 7.83
C LEU A 17 11.64 -18.10 7.79
N ILE A 18 12.02 -18.64 8.96
CA ILE A 18 12.81 -19.88 9.05
C ILE A 18 12.04 -21.06 8.44
N LEU A 19 10.74 -21.19 8.77
CA LEU A 19 9.88 -22.22 8.19
C LEU A 19 9.81 -22.10 6.66
N MET A 20 9.66 -20.89 6.13
CA MET A 20 9.62 -20.66 4.70
C MET A 20 10.96 -21.02 4.04
N LEU A 21 12.09 -20.63 4.63
CA LEU A 21 13.42 -21.01 4.14
C LEU A 21 13.61 -22.54 4.13
N TRP A 22 13.08 -23.24 5.14
CA TRP A 22 13.11 -24.69 5.21
C TRP A 22 12.22 -25.34 4.14
N VAL A 23 11.00 -24.81 3.94
CA VAL A 23 10.05 -25.31 2.92
C VAL A 23 10.56 -25.05 1.50
N ALA A 24 11.21 -23.90 1.27
CA ALA A 24 11.72 -23.53 -0.06
C ALA A 24 12.91 -24.41 -0.50
N ASP A 25 13.54 -25.16 0.41
CA ASP A 25 14.85 -25.74 0.17
C ASP A 25 15.86 -24.70 -0.35
N ILE A 26 16.63 -24.11 0.56
CA ILE A 26 17.52 -22.94 0.27
C ILE A 26 18.39 -23.19 -0.98
N GLY A 27 18.76 -24.44 -1.26
CA GLY A 27 19.51 -24.85 -2.46
C GLY A 27 18.72 -24.69 -3.76
N SER A 28 17.39 -24.60 -3.71
CA SER A 28 16.52 -24.42 -4.89
C SER A 28 16.28 -22.95 -5.24
N ILE A 29 16.69 -21.99 -4.39
CA ILE A 29 16.55 -20.56 -4.65
C ILE A 29 17.64 -20.12 -5.66
N ASP A 30 17.29 -20.11 -6.93
CA ASP A 30 18.18 -19.64 -7.99
C ASP A 30 18.12 -18.12 -8.14
N LEU A 31 19.11 -17.43 -7.59
CA LEU A 31 19.25 -15.98 -7.74
C LEU A 31 19.67 -15.55 -9.16
N ALA A 32 20.17 -16.48 -10.02
CA ALA A 32 20.49 -16.19 -11.40
C ALA A 32 19.25 -15.90 -12.24
N VAL A 33 18.06 -16.26 -11.77
CA VAL A 33 16.78 -15.94 -12.41
C VAL A 33 16.43 -14.45 -12.29
N VAL A 34 17.05 -13.70 -11.35
CA VAL A 34 16.76 -12.28 -11.15
C VAL A 34 17.15 -11.47 -12.38
N ARG A 35 16.20 -10.73 -12.92
CA ARG A 35 16.34 -9.87 -14.11
C ARG A 35 16.47 -8.41 -13.69
N PRO A 36 17.68 -7.88 -13.47
CA PRO A 36 17.87 -6.56 -12.86
C PRO A 36 17.31 -5.40 -13.72
N PHE A 37 17.24 -5.55 -15.04
CA PHE A 37 16.65 -4.52 -15.91
C PHE A 37 15.15 -4.31 -15.66
N LEU A 38 14.43 -5.29 -15.10
CA LEU A 38 13.03 -5.16 -14.73
C LEU A 38 12.82 -4.45 -13.39
N LEU A 39 13.90 -4.16 -12.65
CA LEU A 39 13.82 -3.30 -11.45
C LEU A 39 13.48 -1.85 -11.82
N LEU A 40 13.89 -1.39 -13.01
CA LEU A 40 13.59 -0.02 -13.45
C LEU A 40 12.09 0.25 -13.64
N PRO A 41 11.31 -0.57 -14.36
CA PRO A 41 9.87 -0.38 -14.42
C PRO A 41 9.18 -0.53 -13.05
N ALA A 42 9.64 -1.44 -12.17
CA ALA A 42 9.13 -1.55 -10.81
C ALA A 42 9.38 -0.26 -10.00
N LEU A 43 10.61 0.27 -10.03
CA LEU A 43 10.98 1.52 -9.38
C LEU A 43 10.16 2.70 -9.93
N THR A 44 10.01 2.78 -11.26
CA THR A 44 9.21 3.83 -11.91
C THR A 44 7.76 3.78 -11.47
N ALA A 45 7.16 2.59 -11.41
CA ALA A 45 5.80 2.42 -10.92
C ALA A 45 5.64 2.94 -9.47
N TYR A 46 6.58 2.63 -8.58
CA TYR A 46 6.54 3.15 -7.20
C TYR A 46 6.78 4.66 -7.11
N LEU A 47 7.59 5.25 -7.98
CA LEU A 47 7.70 6.72 -8.08
C LEU A 47 6.38 7.34 -8.49
N VAL A 48 5.69 6.77 -9.48
CA VAL A 48 4.34 7.20 -9.89
C VAL A 48 3.34 7.07 -8.73
N VAL A 49 3.38 5.97 -7.98
CA VAL A 49 2.58 5.78 -6.76
C VAL A 49 2.78 6.92 -5.77
N LEU A 50 4.03 7.34 -5.50
CA LEU A 50 4.31 8.43 -4.57
C LEU A 50 3.79 9.78 -5.06
N VAL A 51 3.90 10.06 -6.37
CA VAL A 51 3.35 11.28 -6.97
C VAL A 51 1.83 11.31 -6.86
N LEU A 52 1.15 10.21 -7.25
CA LEU A 52 -0.30 10.08 -7.15
C LEU A 52 -0.79 10.13 -5.69
N ARG A 53 -0.03 9.53 -4.76
CA ARG A 53 -0.32 9.61 -3.32
C ARG A 53 -0.22 11.04 -2.81
N GLY A 54 0.79 11.79 -3.20
CA GLY A 54 0.94 13.20 -2.87
C GLY A 54 -0.21 14.05 -3.45
N ALA A 55 -0.60 13.78 -4.71
CA ALA A 55 -1.74 14.45 -5.35
C ALA A 55 -3.06 14.14 -4.62
N LEU A 56 -3.27 12.87 -4.23
CA LEU A 56 -4.45 12.46 -3.45
C LEU A 56 -4.51 13.18 -2.09
N TYR A 57 -3.40 13.24 -1.36
CA TYR A 57 -3.35 13.96 -0.08
C TYR A 57 -3.63 15.45 -0.27
N CYS A 58 -3.06 16.08 -1.29
CA CYS A 58 -3.33 17.47 -1.64
C CYS A 58 -4.82 17.72 -1.94
N GLN A 59 -5.43 16.84 -2.73
CA GLN A 59 -6.85 16.89 -3.08
C GLN A 59 -7.76 16.71 -1.87
N LEU A 60 -7.46 15.74 -1.00
CA LEU A 60 -8.25 15.48 0.23
C LEU A 60 -8.11 16.58 1.26
N ALA A 61 -6.95 17.24 1.33
CA ALA A 61 -6.72 18.35 2.26
C ALA A 61 -7.38 19.68 1.81
N GLY A 62 -7.87 19.76 0.57
CA GLY A 62 -8.46 21.01 0.03
C GLY A 62 -7.47 22.18 -0.08
N SER A 63 -6.17 21.93 0.12
CA SER A 63 -5.16 22.97 0.25
C SER A 63 -4.38 23.16 -1.06
N GLY A 64 -4.86 24.08 -1.92
CA GLY A 64 -4.12 24.51 -3.11
C GLY A 64 -2.81 25.28 -2.80
N GLU A 65 -2.65 25.81 -1.59
CA GLU A 65 -1.57 26.73 -1.23
C GLU A 65 -0.21 26.07 -1.00
N SER A 66 -0.15 24.82 -0.53
CA SER A 66 1.13 24.18 -0.15
C SER A 66 1.94 23.57 -1.28
N GLY A 67 1.45 23.62 -2.52
CA GLY A 67 2.13 23.09 -3.70
C GLY A 67 2.30 21.56 -3.69
N LEU A 68 1.95 20.89 -4.79
CA LEU A 68 2.02 19.43 -4.98
C LEU A 68 3.35 18.81 -4.52
N ARG A 69 4.47 19.51 -4.75
CA ARG A 69 5.81 19.03 -4.36
C ARG A 69 5.96 18.73 -2.86
N ARG A 70 5.35 19.57 -1.98
CA ARG A 70 5.41 19.30 -0.53
C ARG A 70 4.61 18.07 -0.16
N TRP A 71 3.48 17.85 -0.81
CA TRP A 71 2.63 16.69 -0.62
C TRP A 71 3.27 15.39 -1.13
N VAL A 72 3.95 15.42 -2.28
CA VAL A 72 4.73 14.28 -2.79
C VAL A 72 5.88 13.94 -1.84
N LYS A 73 6.57 14.95 -1.31
CA LYS A 73 7.62 14.74 -0.30
C LYS A 73 7.05 14.16 0.99
N LEU A 74 5.90 14.62 1.45
CA LEU A 74 5.18 14.05 2.59
C LEU A 74 4.83 12.57 2.34
N ALA A 75 4.28 12.26 1.15
CA ALA A 75 3.96 10.90 0.76
C ALA A 75 5.21 9.99 0.77
N GLY A 76 6.35 10.45 0.22
CA GLY A 76 7.61 9.70 0.23
C GLY A 76 8.12 9.42 1.64
N ARG A 77 8.14 10.43 2.52
CA ARG A 77 8.56 10.23 3.92
C ARG A 77 7.62 9.33 4.71
N HIS A 78 6.33 9.52 4.52
CA HIS A 78 5.32 8.67 5.15
C HIS A 78 5.48 7.22 4.69
N GLN A 79 5.62 6.98 3.38
CA GLN A 79 5.81 5.65 2.81
C GLN A 79 7.09 4.99 3.34
N PHE A 80 8.20 5.74 3.45
CA PHE A 80 9.45 5.24 4.02
C PHE A 80 9.27 4.76 5.46
N VAL A 81 8.64 5.58 6.31
CA VAL A 81 8.34 5.20 7.69
C VAL A 81 7.37 4.02 7.73
N PHE A 82 6.33 4.02 6.91
CA PHE A 82 5.32 2.97 6.84
C PHE A 82 5.93 1.60 6.48
N ILE A 83 6.91 1.58 5.57
CA ILE A 83 7.58 0.33 5.17
C ILE A 83 8.47 -0.21 6.28
N LEU A 84 9.21 0.66 6.99
CA LEU A 84 10.20 0.25 7.97
C LEU A 84 9.61 0.05 9.37
N ALA A 85 8.46 0.66 9.67
CA ALA A 85 7.81 0.53 10.96
C ALA A 85 6.94 -0.74 11.04
N PRO A 86 6.66 -1.25 12.25
CA PRO A 86 5.61 -2.24 12.46
C PRO A 86 4.26 -1.73 11.95
N SER A 87 3.37 -2.65 11.54
CA SER A 87 2.04 -2.31 11.02
C SER A 87 1.31 -1.28 11.90
N GLY A 88 0.75 -0.25 11.26
CA GLY A 88 0.00 0.82 11.91
C GLY A 88 0.83 1.97 12.48
N VAL A 89 2.10 1.76 12.86
CA VAL A 89 2.95 2.83 13.42
C VAL A 89 3.23 3.91 12.38
N GLY A 90 3.40 3.53 11.12
CA GLY A 90 3.60 4.48 10.02
C GLY A 90 2.48 5.51 9.93
N ASP A 91 1.23 5.08 10.05
CA ASP A 91 0.07 5.97 9.98
C ASP A 91 -0.05 6.89 11.22
N LEU A 92 0.39 6.44 12.40
CA LEU A 92 0.45 7.27 13.61
C LEU A 92 1.46 8.42 13.49
N VAL A 93 2.51 8.26 12.69
CA VAL A 93 3.52 9.30 12.45
C VAL A 93 3.04 10.33 11.41
N PHE A 94 2.08 9.98 10.58
CA PHE A 94 1.59 10.86 9.52
C PHE A 94 1.16 12.26 10.00
N PRO A 95 0.36 12.42 11.08
CA PRO A 95 -0.05 13.75 11.55
C PRO A 95 1.12 14.65 11.94
N LEU A 96 2.18 14.07 12.53
CA LEU A 96 3.38 14.82 12.89
C LEU A 96 4.17 15.29 11.66
N LEU A 97 4.27 14.42 10.63
CA LEU A 97 4.90 14.76 9.36
C LEU A 97 4.09 15.83 8.62
N ALA A 98 2.78 15.70 8.56
CA ALA A 98 1.88 16.64 7.90
C ALA A 98 1.93 18.02 8.57
N GLY A 99 1.91 18.08 9.91
CA GLY A 99 2.06 19.33 10.64
C GLY A 99 3.37 20.06 10.31
N ARG A 100 4.50 19.33 10.29
CA ARG A 100 5.84 19.89 10.03
C ARG A 100 6.08 20.28 8.56
N MET A 101 5.46 19.59 7.60
CA MET A 101 5.81 19.73 6.19
C MET A 101 4.82 20.59 5.40
N VAL A 102 3.54 20.53 5.75
CA VAL A 102 2.45 21.23 5.04
C VAL A 102 1.61 22.10 5.95
N GLY A 103 1.93 22.17 7.25
CA GLY A 103 1.22 23.03 8.21
C GLY A 103 -0.17 22.52 8.61
N LEU A 104 -0.49 21.24 8.33
CA LEU A 104 -1.81 20.69 8.64
C LEU A 104 -1.93 20.38 10.15
N ALA A 105 -3.00 20.84 10.78
CA ALA A 105 -3.27 20.54 12.19
C ALA A 105 -3.49 19.02 12.42
N VAL A 106 -3.29 18.55 13.65
CA VAL A 106 -3.31 17.11 13.98
C VAL A 106 -4.65 16.46 13.66
N ALA A 107 -5.78 17.07 14.03
CA ALA A 107 -7.09 16.48 13.82
C ALA A 107 -7.44 16.33 12.32
N PRO A 108 -7.30 17.37 11.45
CA PRO A 108 -7.44 17.22 10.00
C PRO A 108 -6.46 16.19 9.40
N ALA A 109 -5.22 16.11 9.91
CA ALA A 109 -4.26 15.14 9.42
C ALA A 109 -4.64 13.69 9.75
N VAL A 110 -5.17 13.43 10.94
CA VAL A 110 -5.72 12.12 11.32
C VAL A 110 -6.91 11.75 10.44
N THR A 111 -7.83 12.69 10.22
CA THR A 111 -8.98 12.47 9.32
C THR A 111 -8.53 12.17 7.90
N LEU A 112 -7.57 12.95 7.38
CA LEU A 112 -7.03 12.77 6.04
C LEU A 112 -6.44 11.36 5.84
N ILE A 113 -5.57 10.91 6.76
CA ILE A 113 -4.98 9.57 6.64
C ILE A 113 -6.03 8.46 6.78
N ALA A 114 -7.00 8.62 7.68
CA ALA A 114 -8.08 7.64 7.85
C ALA A 114 -8.94 7.53 6.57
N VAL A 115 -9.34 8.66 5.97
CA VAL A 115 -10.08 8.68 4.71
C VAL A 115 -9.25 8.05 3.58
N ALA A 116 -7.96 8.39 3.48
CA ALA A 116 -7.09 7.81 2.48
C ALA A 116 -6.99 6.29 2.64
N ARG A 117 -6.87 5.77 3.87
CA ARG A 117 -6.83 4.31 4.13
C ARG A 117 -8.13 3.60 3.81
N LEU A 118 -9.27 4.19 4.11
CA LEU A 118 -10.56 3.62 3.70
C LEU A 118 -10.70 3.53 2.18
N ARG A 119 -10.25 4.57 1.47
CA ARG A 119 -10.19 4.57 0.00
C ARG A 119 -9.24 3.50 -0.53
N ASP A 120 -8.07 3.34 0.10
CA ASP A 120 -7.09 2.30 -0.24
C ASP A 120 -7.70 0.91 -0.11
N VAL A 121 -8.41 0.62 0.99
CA VAL A 121 -9.07 -0.67 1.22
C VAL A 121 -10.10 -0.96 0.13
N CYS A 122 -10.96 0.01 -0.20
CA CYS A 122 -11.95 -0.15 -1.27
C CYS A 122 -11.30 -0.42 -2.63
N ALA A 123 -10.25 0.33 -2.98
CA ALA A 123 -9.56 0.17 -4.26
C ALA A 123 -8.83 -1.18 -4.35
N VAL A 124 -8.08 -1.56 -3.30
CA VAL A 124 -7.32 -2.81 -3.27
C VAL A 124 -8.23 -4.02 -3.30
N LEU A 125 -9.30 -4.04 -2.48
CA LEU A 125 -10.26 -5.13 -2.49
C LEU A 125 -11.02 -5.18 -3.81
N GLY A 126 -11.39 -4.03 -4.38
CA GLY A 126 -12.05 -3.95 -5.68
C GLY A 126 -11.18 -4.54 -6.79
N LEU A 127 -9.89 -4.16 -6.86
CA LEU A 127 -8.94 -4.73 -7.82
C LEU A 127 -8.72 -6.23 -7.57
N GLY A 128 -8.53 -6.65 -6.33
CA GLY A 128 -8.37 -8.06 -5.99
C GLY A 128 -9.56 -8.92 -6.42
N CYS A 129 -10.78 -8.46 -6.12
CA CYS A 129 -12.01 -9.13 -6.56
C CYS A 129 -12.16 -9.13 -8.12
N ALA A 130 -11.82 -8.01 -8.77
CA ALA A 130 -11.83 -7.96 -10.24
C ALA A 130 -10.79 -8.93 -10.84
N GLY A 131 -9.60 -9.03 -10.24
CA GLY A 131 -8.59 -10.00 -10.62
C GLY A 131 -9.07 -11.45 -10.47
N LEU A 132 -9.70 -11.79 -9.34
CA LEU A 132 -10.29 -13.12 -9.10
C LEU A 132 -11.40 -13.44 -10.13
N ALA A 133 -12.27 -12.49 -10.42
CA ALA A 133 -13.30 -12.68 -11.42
C ALA A 133 -12.71 -12.92 -12.82
N ALA A 134 -11.68 -12.15 -13.21
CA ALA A 134 -11.01 -12.26 -14.50
C ALA A 134 -10.18 -13.55 -14.64
N THR A 135 -9.66 -14.09 -13.56
CA THR A 135 -8.96 -15.39 -13.53
C THR A 135 -9.91 -16.59 -13.41
N GLY A 136 -11.21 -16.36 -13.45
CA GLY A 136 -12.23 -17.43 -13.45
C GLY A 136 -12.64 -17.92 -12.05
N HIS A 137 -12.13 -17.29 -10.97
CA HIS A 137 -12.50 -17.66 -9.61
C HIS A 137 -13.82 -16.99 -9.20
N MET A 138 -14.90 -17.76 -9.14
CA MET A 138 -16.24 -17.30 -8.74
C MET A 138 -16.65 -15.98 -9.45
N PRO A 139 -16.66 -15.93 -10.80
CA PRO A 139 -16.68 -14.67 -11.56
C PRO A 139 -17.86 -13.76 -11.22
N LEU A 140 -19.05 -14.30 -10.98
CA LEU A 140 -20.24 -13.52 -10.63
C LEU A 140 -20.10 -12.89 -9.21
N LEU A 141 -19.69 -13.67 -8.22
CA LEU A 141 -19.56 -13.20 -6.85
C LEU A 141 -18.43 -12.17 -6.73
N CYS A 142 -17.25 -12.49 -7.27
CA CYS A 142 -16.10 -11.60 -7.25
C CYS A 142 -16.35 -10.36 -8.11
N GLY A 143 -17.02 -10.48 -9.26
CA GLY A 143 -17.42 -9.34 -10.08
C GLY A 143 -18.39 -8.39 -9.35
N ALA A 144 -19.41 -8.93 -8.69
CA ALA A 144 -20.34 -8.15 -7.89
C ALA A 144 -19.63 -7.46 -6.70
N ALA A 145 -18.72 -8.16 -6.01
CA ALA A 145 -17.92 -7.60 -4.94
C ALA A 145 -16.99 -6.47 -5.43
N ALA A 146 -16.37 -6.63 -6.61
CA ALA A 146 -15.55 -5.58 -7.22
C ALA A 146 -16.37 -4.32 -7.50
N ILE A 147 -17.54 -4.46 -8.10
CA ILE A 147 -18.47 -3.34 -8.36
C ILE A 147 -18.86 -2.66 -7.05
N ALA A 148 -19.20 -3.42 -6.01
CA ALA A 148 -19.56 -2.88 -4.70
C ALA A 148 -18.38 -2.09 -4.08
N CYS A 149 -17.15 -2.60 -4.17
CA CYS A 149 -15.95 -1.91 -3.67
C CYS A 149 -15.68 -0.61 -4.44
N PHE A 150 -15.80 -0.60 -5.77
CA PHE A 150 -15.60 0.62 -6.56
C PHE A 150 -16.74 1.63 -6.35
N ALA A 151 -17.96 1.19 -6.16
CA ALA A 151 -19.05 2.05 -5.74
C ALA A 151 -18.79 2.65 -4.34
N ALA A 152 -18.34 1.82 -3.38
CA ALA A 152 -17.95 2.30 -2.06
C ALA A 152 -16.82 3.32 -2.14
N LEU A 153 -15.79 3.10 -2.97
CA LEU A 153 -14.70 4.06 -3.22
C LEU A 153 -15.22 5.42 -3.71
N TYR A 154 -16.21 5.42 -4.58
CA TYR A 154 -16.80 6.64 -5.12
C TYR A 154 -17.68 7.38 -4.09
N PHE A 155 -18.46 6.63 -3.29
CA PHE A 155 -19.43 7.18 -2.35
C PHE A 155 -18.89 7.34 -0.91
N ILE A 156 -17.64 7.00 -0.63
CA ILE A 156 -17.06 6.99 0.71
C ILE A 156 -17.19 8.33 1.44
N ASP A 157 -17.04 9.44 0.73
CA ASP A 157 -17.14 10.78 1.32
C ASP A 157 -18.57 11.11 1.76
N ILE A 158 -19.58 10.59 1.05
CA ILE A 158 -20.98 10.74 1.44
C ILE A 158 -21.25 9.94 2.72
N THR A 159 -20.81 8.69 2.74
CA THR A 159 -21.01 7.80 3.91
C THR A 159 -20.32 8.37 5.14
N LEU A 160 -19.10 8.88 5.00
CA LEU A 160 -18.38 9.50 6.12
C LEU A 160 -19.03 10.80 6.58
N SER A 161 -19.51 11.64 5.67
CA SER A 161 -20.23 12.88 6.05
C SER A 161 -21.55 12.61 6.74
N LEU A 162 -22.30 11.59 6.28
CA LEU A 162 -23.55 11.17 6.92
C LEU A 162 -23.30 10.55 8.30
N ALA A 163 -22.28 9.69 8.41
CA ALA A 163 -21.88 9.10 9.69
C ALA A 163 -21.40 10.18 10.67
N GLY A 164 -20.63 11.15 10.22
CA GLY A 164 -20.19 12.29 11.01
C GLY A 164 -21.37 13.11 11.56
N ARG A 165 -22.33 13.46 10.71
CA ARG A 165 -23.55 14.17 11.13
C ARG A 165 -24.39 13.37 12.13
N LEU A 166 -24.49 12.06 11.92
CA LEU A 166 -25.23 11.18 12.84
C LEU A 166 -24.55 11.10 14.21
N ILE A 167 -23.21 10.90 14.24
CA ILE A 167 -22.43 10.87 15.48
C ILE A 167 -22.49 12.21 16.20
N HIS A 168 -22.41 13.32 15.48
CA HIS A 168 -22.55 14.67 16.02
C HIS A 168 -23.92 14.85 16.72
N ARG A 169 -25.01 14.46 16.03
CA ARG A 169 -26.36 14.51 16.61
C ARG A 169 -26.51 13.66 17.87
N LEU A 170 -25.86 12.49 17.90
CA LEU A 170 -25.95 11.55 19.03
C LEU A 170 -25.08 11.95 20.24
N ARG A 171 -23.99 12.70 20.00
CA ARG A 171 -22.98 13.02 21.03
C ARG A 171 -22.90 14.49 21.40
N ASN A 172 -23.68 15.37 20.81
CA ASN A 172 -23.62 16.85 20.99
C ASN A 172 -22.17 17.39 20.86
N LEU A 173 -21.36 16.80 19.99
CA LEU A 173 -19.99 17.23 19.76
C LEU A 173 -19.97 18.45 18.80
N PRO A 174 -19.01 19.38 18.91
CA PRO A 174 -18.89 20.47 17.94
C PRO A 174 -18.67 19.94 16.53
N GLU A 175 -19.28 20.58 15.52
CA GLU A 175 -19.11 20.21 14.12
C GLU A 175 -17.63 20.27 13.75
N THR A 176 -17.01 19.13 13.60
CA THR A 176 -15.76 19.06 12.87
C THR A 176 -16.14 19.04 11.40
N ASP A 177 -15.87 20.13 10.70
CA ASP A 177 -15.92 20.16 9.24
C ASP A 177 -14.96 19.07 8.70
N ILE A 178 -15.51 17.88 8.51
CA ILE A 178 -14.87 16.90 7.66
C ILE A 178 -15.02 17.49 6.27
N ALA A 179 -13.97 18.17 5.80
CA ALA A 179 -13.95 18.74 4.47
C ALA A 179 -14.26 17.62 3.48
N THR A 180 -15.52 17.56 3.05
CA THR A 180 -15.89 16.67 1.94
C THR A 180 -15.25 17.29 0.71
N PRO A 181 -14.33 16.60 0.02
CA PRO A 181 -13.71 17.15 -1.17
C PRO A 181 -14.81 17.56 -2.14
N ALA A 182 -14.77 18.80 -2.59
CA ALA A 182 -15.73 19.38 -3.52
C ALA A 182 -15.85 18.56 -4.82
N ASN A 183 -14.85 17.72 -5.12
CA ASN A 183 -14.77 16.85 -6.28
C ASN A 183 -14.39 15.41 -5.88
N ARG A 184 -15.38 14.54 -5.76
CA ARG A 184 -15.24 13.12 -5.42
C ARG A 184 -14.58 12.32 -6.54
N ALA A 185 -14.95 12.59 -7.79
CA ALA A 185 -14.43 11.86 -8.94
C ALA A 185 -12.91 11.94 -9.09
N PRO A 186 -12.24 13.11 -8.97
CA PRO A 186 -10.79 13.18 -8.99
C PRO A 186 -10.11 12.37 -7.87
N ALA A 187 -10.64 12.40 -6.65
CA ALA A 187 -10.06 11.65 -5.55
C ALA A 187 -10.21 10.13 -5.73
N ALA A 188 -11.35 9.65 -6.25
CA ALA A 188 -11.56 8.25 -6.59
C ALA A 188 -10.64 7.82 -7.75
N ALA A 189 -10.52 8.66 -8.79
CA ALA A 189 -9.65 8.41 -9.93
C ALA A 189 -8.16 8.35 -9.51
N LEU A 190 -7.70 9.29 -8.67
CA LEU A 190 -6.34 9.28 -8.13
C LEU A 190 -6.06 8.04 -7.30
N THR A 191 -7.02 7.61 -6.45
CA THR A 191 -6.87 6.39 -5.66
C THR A 191 -6.77 5.17 -6.55
N LEU A 192 -7.64 5.04 -7.55
CA LEU A 192 -7.61 3.93 -8.48
C LEU A 192 -6.33 3.91 -9.32
N ALA A 193 -5.93 5.06 -9.89
CA ALA A 193 -4.69 5.20 -10.66
C ALA A 193 -3.45 4.82 -9.84
N LEU A 194 -3.41 5.23 -8.57
CA LEU A 194 -2.33 4.89 -7.64
C LEU A 194 -2.23 3.37 -7.45
N TRP A 195 -3.34 2.68 -7.24
CA TRP A 195 -3.32 1.23 -7.00
C TRP A 195 -3.12 0.43 -8.29
N LEU A 196 -3.55 0.94 -9.45
CA LEU A 196 -3.16 0.40 -10.74
C LEU A 196 -1.65 0.55 -11.00
N ALA A 197 -1.05 1.70 -10.68
CA ALA A 197 0.40 1.86 -10.75
C ALA A 197 1.13 0.92 -9.77
N ALA A 198 0.61 0.75 -8.55
CA ALA A 198 1.17 -0.19 -7.57
C ALA A 198 1.12 -1.65 -8.09
N SER A 199 0.02 -2.05 -8.76
CA SER A 199 -0.10 -3.38 -9.35
C SER A 199 0.92 -3.62 -10.47
N LEU A 200 1.20 -2.60 -11.28
CA LEU A 200 2.28 -2.67 -12.29
C LEU A 200 3.66 -2.83 -11.61
N GLY A 201 3.88 -2.15 -10.49
CA GLY A 201 5.08 -2.31 -9.67
C GLY A 201 5.22 -3.74 -9.14
N VAL A 202 4.12 -4.33 -8.66
CA VAL A 202 4.08 -5.74 -8.21
C VAL A 202 4.36 -6.68 -9.38
N ALA A 203 3.69 -6.51 -10.52
CA ALA A 203 3.91 -7.35 -11.70
C ALA A 203 5.37 -7.29 -12.17
N ALA A 204 5.97 -6.09 -12.26
CA ALA A 204 7.35 -5.90 -12.64
C ALA A 204 8.34 -6.51 -11.62
N GLY A 205 8.05 -6.38 -10.31
CA GLY A 205 8.88 -6.96 -9.25
C GLY A 205 8.88 -8.49 -9.27
N PHE A 206 7.72 -9.11 -9.48
CA PHE A 206 7.62 -10.57 -9.65
C PHE A 206 8.27 -11.04 -10.96
N ALA A 207 8.12 -10.28 -12.04
CA ALA A 207 8.83 -10.56 -13.30
C ALA A 207 10.36 -10.43 -13.13
N ALA A 208 10.84 -9.45 -12.34
CA ALA A 208 12.24 -9.32 -11.98
C ALA A 208 12.75 -10.51 -11.14
N ALA A 209 11.88 -11.10 -10.31
CA ALA A 209 12.16 -12.32 -9.55
C ALA A 209 12.05 -13.61 -10.39
N GLY A 210 11.87 -13.49 -11.72
CA GLY A 210 11.74 -14.64 -12.62
C GLY A 210 10.34 -15.21 -12.77
N ARG A 211 9.34 -14.67 -12.06
CA ARG A 211 7.94 -15.12 -12.12
C ARG A 211 7.04 -13.98 -12.65
N PRO A 212 6.85 -13.85 -13.97
CA PRO A 212 5.93 -12.87 -14.49
C PRO A 212 4.48 -13.21 -14.10
N LEU A 213 3.78 -12.19 -13.61
CA LEU A 213 2.34 -12.25 -13.31
C LEU A 213 1.58 -11.50 -14.42
N SER A 214 0.45 -12.04 -14.82
CA SER A 214 -0.53 -11.28 -15.61
C SER A 214 -1.05 -10.09 -14.78
N LEU A 215 -1.64 -9.10 -15.43
CA LEU A 215 -2.18 -7.93 -14.72
C LEU A 215 -3.23 -8.34 -13.68
N PHE A 216 -4.08 -9.30 -13.99
CA PHE A 216 -5.14 -9.77 -13.09
C PHE A 216 -4.56 -10.55 -11.89
N GLU A 217 -3.56 -11.40 -12.11
CA GLU A 217 -2.84 -12.06 -11.01
C GLU A 217 -2.11 -11.04 -10.13
N ALA A 218 -1.55 -9.97 -10.72
CA ALA A 218 -0.93 -8.90 -9.96
C ALA A 218 -1.93 -8.13 -9.09
N TRP A 219 -3.21 -8.00 -9.51
CA TRP A 219 -4.26 -7.42 -8.67
C TRP A 219 -4.59 -8.33 -7.47
N VAL A 220 -4.70 -9.63 -7.70
CA VAL A 220 -4.90 -10.61 -6.61
C VAL A 220 -3.71 -10.59 -5.65
N MET A 221 -2.49 -10.60 -6.19
CA MET A 221 -1.26 -10.51 -5.40
C MET A 221 -1.19 -9.23 -4.58
N LEU A 222 -1.52 -8.08 -5.18
CA LEU A 222 -1.56 -6.80 -4.49
C LEU A 222 -2.54 -6.82 -3.31
N ALA A 223 -3.74 -7.37 -3.51
CA ALA A 223 -4.74 -7.51 -2.45
C ALA A 223 -4.23 -8.44 -1.33
N GLY A 224 -3.68 -9.60 -1.68
CA GLY A 224 -3.13 -10.53 -0.71
C GLY A 224 -1.98 -9.95 0.10
N LEU A 225 -1.05 -9.23 -0.54
CA LEU A 225 0.05 -8.53 0.14
C LEU A 225 -0.44 -7.45 1.11
N ASN A 226 -1.49 -6.71 0.74
CA ASN A 226 -2.06 -5.68 1.63
C ASN A 226 -2.80 -6.30 2.82
N VAL A 227 -3.57 -7.37 2.61
CA VAL A 227 -4.24 -8.09 3.71
C VAL A 227 -3.20 -8.71 4.65
N ALA A 228 -2.19 -9.41 4.12
CA ALA A 228 -1.12 -9.97 4.92
C ALA A 228 -0.33 -8.88 5.68
N GLY A 229 -0.02 -7.77 5.00
CA GLY A 229 0.65 -6.62 5.60
C GLY A 229 -0.15 -5.97 6.72
N ALA A 230 -1.47 -5.89 6.61
CA ALA A 230 -2.34 -5.37 7.66
C ALA A 230 -2.36 -6.26 8.92
N LEU A 231 -2.17 -7.57 8.76
CA LEU A 231 -2.09 -8.53 9.86
C LEU A 231 -0.68 -8.62 10.47
N ALA A 232 0.34 -8.11 9.76
CA ALA A 232 1.72 -8.22 10.19
C ALA A 232 2.04 -7.25 11.34
N LEU A 233 2.42 -7.77 12.48
CA LEU A 233 2.90 -6.98 13.64
C LEU A 233 4.43 -6.79 13.65
N SER A 234 5.12 -7.30 12.63
CA SER A 234 6.57 -7.26 12.49
C SER A 234 7.08 -6.05 11.72
N LEU A 235 8.38 -5.76 11.85
CA LEU A 235 9.08 -4.77 11.03
C LEU A 235 8.95 -5.15 9.54
N ALA A 236 8.54 -4.20 8.72
CA ALA A 236 8.36 -4.39 7.27
C ALA A 236 7.41 -5.54 6.87
N GLY A 237 6.65 -6.11 7.82
CA GLY A 237 5.80 -7.27 7.57
C GLY A 237 6.56 -8.58 7.29
N LEU A 238 7.86 -8.64 7.63
CA LEU A 238 8.71 -9.80 7.37
C LEU A 238 8.10 -11.11 7.89
N GLY A 239 8.16 -12.15 7.09
CA GLY A 239 7.58 -13.47 7.33
C GLY A 239 6.10 -13.54 6.95
N VAL A 240 5.26 -12.61 7.42
CA VAL A 240 3.80 -12.62 7.18
C VAL A 240 3.46 -12.20 5.76
N ALA A 241 4.12 -11.17 5.24
CA ALA A 241 3.88 -10.70 3.88
C ALA A 241 4.41 -11.70 2.84
N GLU A 242 5.55 -12.33 3.10
CA GLU A 242 6.11 -13.41 2.28
C GLU A 242 5.19 -14.62 2.29
N ALA A 243 4.68 -15.04 3.46
CA ALA A 243 3.71 -16.13 3.57
C ALA A 243 2.40 -15.78 2.84
N GLY A 244 1.93 -14.53 2.94
CA GLY A 244 0.78 -14.04 2.19
C GLY A 244 1.01 -14.12 0.67
N ALA A 245 2.18 -13.70 0.19
CA ALA A 245 2.54 -13.80 -1.23
C ALA A 245 2.60 -15.26 -1.69
N ALA A 246 3.24 -16.14 -0.91
CA ALA A 246 3.30 -17.57 -1.20
C ALA A 246 1.90 -18.19 -1.23
N GLY A 247 1.03 -17.84 -0.27
CA GLY A 247 -0.37 -18.31 -0.24
C GLY A 247 -1.15 -17.88 -1.48
N VAL A 248 -0.97 -16.65 -1.97
CA VAL A 248 -1.57 -16.20 -3.23
C VAL A 248 -1.03 -17.00 -4.42
N LEU A 249 0.28 -17.24 -4.48
CA LEU A 249 0.88 -18.02 -5.58
C LEU A 249 0.37 -19.46 -5.59
N VAL A 250 0.23 -20.10 -4.41
CA VAL A 250 -0.38 -21.43 -4.28
C VAL A 250 -1.84 -21.41 -4.76
N PHE A 251 -2.60 -20.40 -4.35
CA PHE A 251 -3.97 -20.21 -4.80
C PHE A 251 -4.07 -20.05 -6.33
N LEU A 252 -3.07 -19.41 -6.95
CA LEU A 252 -2.94 -19.28 -8.41
C LEU A 252 -2.38 -20.55 -9.09
N GLY A 253 -2.21 -21.65 -8.35
CA GLY A 253 -1.88 -22.97 -8.87
C GLY A 253 -0.39 -23.33 -8.83
N LEU A 254 0.48 -22.57 -8.15
CA LEU A 254 1.87 -22.97 -8.00
C LEU A 254 2.05 -24.04 -6.90
N PRO A 255 2.98 -24.96 -7.06
CA PRO A 255 3.42 -25.83 -5.97
C PRO A 255 3.94 -25.00 -4.79
N LEU A 256 3.71 -25.47 -3.55
CA LEU A 256 4.06 -24.73 -2.34
C LEU A 256 5.54 -24.33 -2.27
N THR A 257 6.43 -25.26 -2.61
CA THR A 257 7.89 -25.01 -2.61
C THR A 257 8.30 -23.88 -3.55
N GLU A 258 7.76 -23.92 -4.78
CA GLU A 258 8.01 -22.90 -5.80
C GLU A 258 7.38 -21.55 -5.40
N ALA A 259 6.17 -21.56 -4.87
CA ALA A 259 5.48 -20.37 -4.40
C ALA A 259 6.25 -19.67 -3.27
N VAL A 260 6.76 -20.43 -2.32
CA VAL A 260 7.56 -19.91 -1.20
C VAL A 260 8.89 -19.35 -1.70
N ALA A 261 9.62 -20.07 -2.57
CA ALA A 261 10.87 -19.61 -3.17
C ALA A 261 10.67 -18.28 -3.93
N ASN A 262 9.65 -18.19 -4.79
CA ASN A 262 9.31 -16.97 -5.52
C ASN A 262 8.96 -15.80 -4.58
N ALA A 263 8.18 -16.05 -3.54
CA ALA A 263 7.81 -15.01 -2.56
C ALA A 263 9.03 -14.46 -1.82
N LEU A 264 9.97 -15.33 -1.42
CA LEU A 264 11.22 -14.96 -0.75
C LEU A 264 12.15 -14.13 -1.63
N VAL A 265 12.14 -14.32 -2.95
CA VAL A 265 12.92 -13.51 -3.89
C VAL A 265 12.18 -12.20 -4.26
N ALA A 266 10.91 -12.28 -4.59
CA ALA A 266 10.14 -11.13 -5.06
C ALA A 266 9.94 -10.06 -3.99
N ARG A 267 9.69 -10.46 -2.74
CA ARG A 267 9.36 -9.52 -1.66
C ARG A 267 10.49 -8.54 -1.33
N PRO A 268 11.77 -8.96 -1.15
CA PRO A 268 12.89 -8.04 -1.01
C PRO A 268 13.02 -7.07 -2.19
N ILE A 269 12.82 -7.53 -3.43
CA ILE A 269 12.83 -6.69 -4.63
C ILE A 269 11.78 -5.59 -4.53
N LEU A 270 10.54 -5.93 -4.20
CA LEU A 270 9.46 -4.96 -4.03
C LEU A 270 9.77 -3.95 -2.92
N LEU A 271 10.31 -4.40 -1.78
CA LEU A 271 10.71 -3.53 -0.68
C LEU A 271 11.83 -2.57 -1.09
N LEU A 272 12.88 -3.08 -1.74
CA LEU A 272 14.01 -2.27 -2.20
C LEU A 272 13.56 -1.21 -3.21
N CYS A 273 12.73 -1.55 -4.20
CA CYS A 273 12.21 -0.60 -5.16
C CYS A 273 11.36 0.49 -4.48
N ASN A 274 10.55 0.12 -3.48
CA ASN A 274 9.69 1.06 -2.78
C ASN A 274 10.51 2.01 -1.87
N VAL A 275 11.51 1.48 -1.16
CA VAL A 275 12.45 2.28 -0.34
C VAL A 275 13.28 3.19 -1.24
N ALA A 276 13.79 2.69 -2.36
CA ALA A 276 14.56 3.48 -3.33
C ALA A 276 13.72 4.62 -3.91
N ALA A 277 12.46 4.37 -4.30
CA ALA A 277 11.54 5.40 -4.78
C ALA A 277 11.35 6.51 -3.73
N SER A 278 11.14 6.13 -2.46
CA SER A 278 11.00 7.08 -1.35
C SER A 278 12.28 7.92 -1.14
N GLY A 279 13.44 7.27 -1.23
CA GLY A 279 14.76 7.92 -1.13
C GLY A 279 15.01 8.92 -2.28
N LEU A 280 14.65 8.56 -3.51
CA LEU A 280 14.78 9.45 -4.68
C LEU A 280 13.91 10.71 -4.55
N VAL A 281 12.69 10.59 -4.07
CA VAL A 281 11.80 11.75 -3.80
C VAL A 281 12.42 12.70 -2.77
N GLU A 282 13.06 12.17 -1.73
CA GLU A 282 13.76 13.00 -0.73
C GLU A 282 15.03 13.63 -1.30
N GLY A 283 15.86 12.87 -2.02
CA GLY A 283 17.11 13.34 -2.65
C GLY A 283 16.87 14.46 -3.65
N PHE A 284 15.92 14.28 -4.56
CA PHE A 284 15.54 15.30 -5.54
C PHE A 284 15.09 16.62 -4.87
N SER A 285 14.42 16.51 -3.73
CA SER A 285 13.98 17.67 -2.96
C SER A 285 15.13 18.48 -2.33
N ARG A 286 16.28 17.84 -2.02
CA ARG A 286 17.47 18.52 -1.49
C ARG A 286 18.23 19.27 -2.58
N ILE A 287 18.46 18.62 -3.73
CA ILE A 287 19.16 19.22 -4.86
C ILE A 287 18.50 20.53 -5.31
N THR A 288 17.19 20.55 -5.43
CA THR A 288 16.45 21.75 -5.84
C THR A 288 16.36 22.84 -4.77
N ARG A 289 16.76 22.59 -3.51
CA ARG A 289 16.96 23.63 -2.49
C ARG A 289 18.34 24.27 -2.58
N MET A 290 19.36 23.52 -2.99
CA MET A 290 20.72 24.04 -3.14
C MET A 290 20.87 24.89 -4.40
N ALA A 291 19.99 24.71 -5.41
CA ALA A 291 19.98 25.44 -6.65
C ALA A 291 19.17 26.76 -6.62
N ARG A 292 18.60 27.12 -5.47
CA ARG A 292 17.90 28.39 -5.20
C ARG A 292 18.67 29.21 -4.18
#